data_a1115a759023d66bd16218dc4be82bb2
#
_entry.id   a1115a759023d66bd16218dc4be82bb2
#
_cell.length_a   1.000
_cell.length_b   1.000
_cell.length_c   1.000
_cell.angle_alpha   90.00
_cell.angle_beta   90.00
_cell.angle_gamma   90.00
#
_symmetry.space_group_name_H-M   'P 1'
#
loop_
_entity.id
_entity.type
_entity.pdbx_description
1 polymer ?
#
loop_
_entity_poly.entity_id
_entity_poly.type
_entity_poly.pdbx_seq_one_letter_code
_entity_poly.pdbx_strand_id
1 'polypeptide(L)'
;MRKHFVLSTRTLVSKREVTQSFGTDNTVYVPMAVMEEIEKKYWDQVNERGKIARETLTYLGSFHYDQLKKGVIQKNSSILIVPNNFYDIEINEKVLKSDLSKLDIRILQTCLGIQKQVPENEPVILVSKKASLRKKAEMLGIKAQTFRDELLPELNEQYSGRKLLKVSDEKVKKFRENGKIAITEVVAEEELSEMYENMFIEFKGFNWDWALGRVKGGEIVKLQYENYHPYGVIPKNNGQKFMIEALMADFKEAPLVIFKGPAGTAKTFMSLAVGLELVQEKDKYPNKILISRSPTETGEKIGFLPGTEIDKISPYLRGIMDNITALNTKKDETTSEVSNFKKRKNNFGDSEKPEFDDGTFFFERNDIKAEAVGYIRGRSICDTYIIIDEAQNLSPVEIKTIITRVGTGTKLILLGDPAQIDRPELDERNNGLSYASERMKGEKTCWQITMTDDESVRSELAKRASMLL
;
A
#
# COMPACT_ATOMS: atom_id res chain seq x y z
N MET A 1 0.86 -33.66 4.16
CA MET A 1 0.52 -34.21 2.83
C MET A 1 1.28 -33.39 1.80
N ARG A 2 2.15 -34.02 1.04
CA ARG A 2 2.99 -33.36 0.03
C ARG A 2 2.12 -32.87 -1.14
N LYS A 3 2.38 -31.67 -1.66
CA LYS A 3 1.74 -31.12 -2.85
C LYS A 3 2.79 -30.91 -3.94
N HIS A 4 2.36 -31.08 -5.18
CA HIS A 4 3.18 -30.95 -6.38
C HIS A 4 2.72 -29.76 -7.20
N PHE A 5 3.52 -28.67 -7.22
CA PHE A 5 3.18 -27.44 -7.91
C PHE A 5 3.90 -27.35 -9.25
N VAL A 6 3.15 -27.17 -10.33
CA VAL A 6 3.68 -26.99 -11.69
C VAL A 6 3.53 -25.53 -12.07
N LEU A 7 4.66 -24.84 -12.34
CA LEU A 7 4.68 -23.39 -12.59
C LEU A 7 4.57 -23.06 -14.07
N SER A 8 3.71 -22.12 -14.43
CA SER A 8 3.67 -21.52 -15.77
C SER A 8 4.68 -20.36 -15.90
N THR A 9 4.99 -19.97 -17.13
CA THR A 9 5.97 -18.90 -17.45
C THR A 9 5.70 -17.61 -16.71
N ARG A 10 4.43 -17.11 -16.75
CA ARG A 10 4.07 -15.85 -16.05
C ARG A 10 4.19 -15.94 -14.54
N THR A 11 4.01 -17.12 -13.98
CA THR A 11 4.22 -17.35 -12.54
C THR A 11 5.71 -17.30 -12.22
N LEU A 12 6.55 -17.96 -13.02
CA LEU A 12 7.99 -18.04 -12.76
C LEU A 12 8.71 -16.69 -12.86
N VAL A 13 8.24 -15.77 -13.71
CA VAL A 13 8.80 -14.41 -13.86
C VAL A 13 8.07 -13.34 -13.02
N SER A 14 7.20 -13.73 -12.10
CA SER A 14 6.41 -12.78 -11.32
C SER A 14 7.15 -12.26 -10.09
N LYS A 15 8.04 -13.05 -9.52
CA LYS A 15 8.76 -12.75 -8.29
C LYS A 15 10.11 -13.44 -8.30
N ARG A 16 11.12 -12.82 -7.68
CA ARG A 16 12.40 -13.48 -7.39
C ARG A 16 12.17 -14.67 -6.48
N GLU A 17 12.95 -15.72 -6.68
CA GLU A 17 12.89 -16.95 -5.86
C GLU A 17 11.47 -17.53 -5.70
N VAL A 18 10.58 -17.32 -6.71
CA VAL A 18 9.19 -17.79 -6.66
C VAL A 18 9.08 -19.29 -6.39
N THR A 19 10.06 -20.08 -6.82
CA THR A 19 10.10 -21.52 -6.57
C THR A 19 10.17 -21.87 -5.08
N GLN A 20 10.60 -20.96 -4.23
CA GLN A 20 10.69 -21.13 -2.77
C GLN A 20 9.41 -20.66 -2.03
N SER A 21 8.38 -20.21 -2.76
CA SER A 21 7.15 -19.64 -2.17
C SER A 21 6.04 -20.67 -1.91
N PHE A 22 6.31 -21.98 -2.07
CA PHE A 22 5.27 -23.02 -2.03
C PHE A 22 5.29 -23.88 -0.75
N GLY A 23 5.83 -23.35 0.32
CA GLY A 23 5.87 -24.02 1.62
C GLY A 23 6.94 -25.12 1.72
N THR A 24 7.17 -25.60 2.93
CA THR A 24 8.09 -26.71 3.21
C THR A 24 7.53 -28.05 2.73
N ASP A 25 8.38 -29.04 2.50
CA ASP A 25 8.03 -30.42 2.14
C ASP A 25 7.20 -30.61 0.86
N ASN A 26 7.01 -29.56 0.08
CA ASN A 26 6.32 -29.63 -1.21
C ASN A 26 7.32 -29.77 -2.37
N THR A 27 6.83 -30.24 -3.51
CA THR A 27 7.63 -30.32 -4.74
C THR A 27 7.19 -29.28 -5.74
N VAL A 28 8.13 -28.52 -6.28
CA VAL A 28 7.91 -27.48 -7.27
C VAL A 28 8.52 -27.90 -8.60
N TYR A 29 7.72 -27.93 -9.64
CA TYR A 29 8.13 -28.31 -10.98
C TYR A 29 8.19 -27.09 -11.88
N VAL A 30 9.32 -26.93 -12.56
CA VAL A 30 9.51 -25.96 -13.64
C VAL A 30 9.62 -26.72 -14.95
N PRO A 31 8.56 -26.81 -15.78
CA PRO A 31 8.61 -27.52 -17.05
C PRO A 31 9.74 -26.99 -17.94
N MET A 32 10.45 -27.87 -18.65
CA MET A 32 11.51 -27.46 -19.59
C MET A 32 10.98 -26.46 -20.64
N ALA A 33 9.76 -26.68 -21.14
CA ALA A 33 9.12 -25.75 -22.06
C ALA A 33 8.90 -24.33 -21.50
N VAL A 34 8.77 -24.20 -20.17
CA VAL A 34 8.67 -22.90 -19.48
C VAL A 34 10.04 -22.21 -19.44
N MET A 35 11.12 -22.95 -19.23
CA MET A 35 12.48 -22.41 -19.27
C MET A 35 12.83 -21.89 -20.68
N GLU A 36 12.54 -22.69 -21.72
CA GLU A 36 12.73 -22.31 -23.12
C GLU A 36 11.95 -21.02 -23.48
N GLU A 37 10.72 -20.91 -23.02
CA GLU A 37 9.90 -19.70 -23.28
C GLU A 37 10.42 -18.48 -22.53
N ILE A 38 10.92 -18.64 -21.31
CA ILE A 38 11.51 -17.54 -20.53
C ILE A 38 12.74 -17.01 -21.24
N GLU A 39 13.63 -17.89 -21.66
CA GLU A 39 14.83 -17.53 -22.40
C GLU A 39 14.48 -16.77 -23.68
N LYS A 40 13.57 -17.32 -24.47
CA LYS A 40 13.14 -16.73 -25.75
C LYS A 40 12.45 -15.37 -25.59
N LYS A 41 11.63 -15.17 -24.54
CA LYS A 41 10.72 -14.04 -24.45
C LYS A 41 11.18 -12.93 -23.53
N TYR A 42 11.91 -13.24 -22.49
CA TYR A 42 12.24 -12.30 -21.41
C TYR A 42 13.72 -12.01 -21.27
N TRP A 43 14.62 -12.79 -21.90
CA TRP A 43 16.05 -12.64 -21.75
C TRP A 43 16.56 -11.24 -22.09
N ASP A 44 16.12 -10.68 -23.23
CA ASP A 44 16.54 -9.37 -23.73
C ASP A 44 15.72 -8.19 -23.18
N GLN A 45 14.72 -8.46 -22.33
CA GLN A 45 13.90 -7.39 -21.77
C GLN A 45 14.65 -6.65 -20.65
N VAL A 46 14.71 -5.31 -20.76
CA VAL A 46 15.40 -4.43 -19.79
C VAL A 46 14.52 -4.13 -18.56
N ASN A 47 13.28 -4.61 -18.52
CA ASN A 47 12.34 -4.40 -17.43
C ASN A 47 12.56 -5.39 -16.27
N GLU A 48 11.80 -5.23 -15.20
CA GLU A 48 11.88 -6.07 -13.98
C GLU A 48 11.65 -7.56 -14.29
N ARG A 49 10.71 -7.89 -15.18
CA ARG A 49 10.46 -9.29 -15.58
C ARG A 49 11.65 -9.91 -16.29
N GLY A 50 12.32 -9.18 -17.14
CA GLY A 50 13.56 -9.63 -17.78
C GLY A 50 14.67 -9.85 -16.75
N LYS A 51 14.79 -9.00 -15.75
CA LYS A 51 15.74 -9.18 -14.65
C LYS A 51 15.45 -10.45 -13.85
N ILE A 52 14.19 -10.66 -13.45
CA ILE A 52 13.76 -11.88 -12.73
C ILE A 52 14.00 -13.13 -13.58
N ALA A 53 13.70 -13.06 -14.88
CA ALA A 53 13.94 -14.16 -15.82
C ALA A 53 15.41 -14.58 -15.84
N ARG A 54 16.33 -13.62 -16.02
CA ARG A 54 17.79 -13.88 -16.00
C ARG A 54 18.26 -14.44 -14.68
N GLU A 55 17.84 -13.86 -13.54
CA GLU A 55 18.18 -14.37 -12.20
C GLU A 55 17.67 -15.80 -12.00
N THR A 56 16.45 -16.09 -12.41
CA THR A 56 15.85 -17.44 -12.32
C THR A 56 16.60 -18.46 -13.19
N LEU A 57 16.91 -18.11 -14.45
CA LEU A 57 17.65 -18.98 -15.34
C LEU A 57 19.10 -19.19 -14.86
N THR A 58 19.73 -18.14 -14.32
CA THR A 58 21.07 -18.26 -13.71
C THR A 58 21.05 -19.19 -12.49
N TYR A 59 20.03 -19.05 -11.64
CA TYR A 59 19.84 -19.94 -10.49
C TYR A 59 19.63 -21.40 -10.93
N LEU A 60 18.73 -21.64 -11.88
CA LEU A 60 18.50 -23.00 -12.41
C LEU A 60 19.73 -23.55 -13.12
N GLY A 61 20.44 -22.71 -13.88
CA GLY A 61 21.68 -23.08 -14.57
C GLY A 61 22.89 -23.35 -13.67
N SER A 62 22.82 -22.98 -12.39
CA SER A 62 23.86 -23.31 -11.41
C SER A 62 23.88 -24.80 -10.99
N PHE A 63 22.83 -25.55 -11.33
CA PHE A 63 22.71 -26.99 -11.03
C PHE A 63 22.94 -27.82 -12.29
N HIS A 64 23.59 -28.97 -12.15
CA HIS A 64 23.67 -29.95 -13.23
C HIS A 64 22.26 -30.51 -13.52
N TYR A 65 21.96 -30.79 -14.80
CA TYR A 65 20.64 -31.27 -15.22
C TYR A 65 20.17 -32.51 -14.47
N ASP A 66 21.07 -33.47 -14.20
CA ASP A 66 20.74 -34.69 -13.44
C ASP A 66 20.30 -34.38 -11.99
N GLN A 67 20.82 -33.31 -11.39
CA GLN A 67 20.41 -32.86 -10.06
C GLN A 67 18.98 -32.29 -10.13
N LEU A 68 18.70 -31.39 -11.09
CA LEU A 68 17.37 -30.83 -11.31
C LEU A 68 16.32 -31.90 -11.64
N LYS A 69 16.70 -32.92 -12.38
CA LYS A 69 15.81 -34.04 -12.71
C LYS A 69 15.47 -34.90 -11.48
N LYS A 70 16.45 -35.15 -10.61
CA LYS A 70 16.26 -35.93 -9.36
C LYS A 70 15.60 -35.13 -8.25
N GLY A 71 15.71 -33.82 -8.29
CA GLY A 71 15.18 -32.89 -7.30
C GLY A 71 16.27 -32.23 -6.43
N VAL A 72 16.27 -30.92 -6.38
CA VAL A 72 17.16 -30.10 -5.58
C VAL A 72 16.42 -29.57 -4.36
N ILE A 73 16.95 -29.81 -3.16
CA ILE A 73 16.39 -29.24 -1.92
C ILE A 73 16.72 -27.74 -1.89
N GLN A 74 15.68 -26.93 -1.81
CA GLN A 74 15.80 -25.47 -1.71
C GLN A 74 15.98 -25.01 -0.24
N LYS A 75 16.30 -23.73 -0.02
CA LYS A 75 16.50 -23.15 1.32
C LYS A 75 15.30 -23.31 2.25
N ASN A 76 14.09 -23.31 1.70
CA ASN A 76 12.83 -23.51 2.43
C ASN A 76 12.43 -24.98 2.58
N SER A 77 13.35 -25.93 2.37
CA SER A 77 13.12 -27.37 2.40
C SER A 77 12.15 -27.92 1.34
N SER A 78 11.67 -27.12 0.40
CA SER A 78 10.92 -27.62 -0.76
C SER A 78 11.87 -28.27 -1.78
N ILE A 79 11.33 -29.18 -2.62
CA ILE A 79 12.10 -29.87 -3.65
C ILE A 79 11.83 -29.19 -4.99
N LEU A 80 12.86 -28.77 -5.70
CA LEU A 80 12.77 -28.19 -7.04
C LEU A 80 13.14 -29.24 -8.09
N ILE A 81 12.26 -29.48 -9.06
CA ILE A 81 12.46 -30.42 -10.16
C ILE A 81 12.23 -29.72 -11.49
N VAL A 82 13.10 -29.94 -12.47
CA VAL A 82 12.91 -29.57 -13.86
C VAL A 82 12.70 -30.86 -14.68
N PRO A 83 11.45 -31.27 -14.92
CA PRO A 83 11.15 -32.47 -15.66
C PRO A 83 11.36 -32.25 -17.18
N ASN A 84 11.65 -33.35 -17.91
CA ASN A 84 11.56 -33.36 -19.36
C ASN A 84 10.10 -33.16 -19.81
N ASN A 85 9.93 -32.78 -21.06
CA ASN A 85 8.60 -32.69 -21.66
C ASN A 85 7.96 -34.09 -21.78
N PHE A 86 6.69 -34.19 -21.43
CA PHE A 86 5.89 -35.43 -21.54
C PHE A 86 5.15 -35.46 -22.87
N TYR A 87 5.89 -35.65 -24.00
CA TYR A 87 5.33 -35.62 -25.34
C TYR A 87 4.38 -36.77 -25.66
N ASP A 88 4.52 -37.92 -24.97
CA ASP A 88 3.72 -39.13 -25.05
C ASP A 88 2.36 -39.03 -24.36
N ILE A 89 2.13 -37.98 -23.61
CA ILE A 89 0.83 -37.75 -22.95
C ILE A 89 -0.14 -37.10 -23.92
N GLU A 90 -1.17 -37.89 -24.32
CA GLU A 90 -2.26 -37.37 -25.13
C GLU A 90 -3.22 -36.50 -24.31
N ILE A 91 -3.63 -35.36 -24.89
CA ILE A 91 -4.66 -34.47 -24.32
C ILE A 91 -5.94 -34.65 -25.13
N ASN A 92 -7.07 -34.71 -24.44
CA ASN A 92 -8.39 -34.86 -25.04
C ASN A 92 -8.64 -33.79 -26.13
N GLU A 93 -9.07 -34.24 -27.32
CA GLU A 93 -9.34 -33.40 -28.49
C GLU A 93 -10.29 -32.23 -28.21
N LYS A 94 -11.27 -32.39 -27.31
CA LYS A 94 -12.16 -31.27 -26.91
C LYS A 94 -11.45 -30.10 -26.28
N VAL A 95 -10.35 -30.37 -25.58
CA VAL A 95 -9.49 -29.33 -24.98
C VAL A 95 -8.53 -28.75 -26.01
N LEU A 96 -8.07 -29.57 -26.98
CA LEU A 96 -7.16 -29.15 -28.06
C LEU A 96 -7.84 -28.26 -29.11
N LYS A 97 -9.16 -28.38 -29.35
CA LYS A 97 -9.93 -27.57 -30.31
C LYS A 97 -10.06 -26.09 -29.91
N SER A 98 -9.50 -25.68 -28.79
CA SER A 98 -9.47 -24.30 -28.34
C SER A 98 -8.09 -23.70 -28.59
N ASP A 99 -7.98 -22.36 -28.75
CA ASP A 99 -6.74 -21.59 -28.96
C ASP A 99 -5.72 -21.79 -27.83
N LEU A 100 -5.09 -22.96 -27.79
CA LEU A 100 -3.95 -23.23 -26.91
C LEU A 100 -2.64 -23.02 -27.67
N SER A 101 -1.72 -22.28 -27.05
CA SER A 101 -0.35 -22.26 -27.55
C SER A 101 0.32 -23.63 -27.34
N LYS A 102 1.33 -23.94 -28.16
CA LYS A 102 2.14 -25.16 -27.99
C LYS A 102 2.71 -25.25 -26.56
N LEU A 103 3.06 -24.12 -25.96
CA LEU A 103 3.54 -24.04 -24.59
C LEU A 103 2.45 -24.46 -23.57
N ASP A 104 1.22 -23.95 -23.72
CA ASP A 104 0.13 -24.30 -22.81
C ASP A 104 -0.15 -25.82 -22.84
N ILE A 105 -0.10 -26.42 -24.03
CA ILE A 105 -0.25 -27.88 -24.22
C ILE A 105 0.86 -28.63 -23.46
N ARG A 106 2.12 -28.21 -23.60
CA ARG A 106 3.26 -28.84 -22.91
C ARG A 106 3.16 -28.74 -21.39
N ILE A 107 2.69 -27.59 -20.88
CA ILE A 107 2.47 -27.42 -19.44
C ILE A 107 1.39 -28.39 -18.94
N LEU A 108 0.27 -28.53 -19.66
CA LEU A 108 -0.80 -29.49 -19.31
C LEU A 108 -0.33 -30.94 -19.40
N GLN A 109 0.43 -31.29 -20.44
CA GLN A 109 1.06 -32.63 -20.56
C GLN A 109 1.98 -32.90 -19.38
N THR A 110 2.78 -31.92 -18.95
CA THR A 110 3.65 -32.07 -17.77
C THR A 110 2.81 -32.31 -16.49
N CYS A 111 1.73 -31.59 -16.29
CA CYS A 111 0.84 -31.82 -15.14
C CYS A 111 0.28 -33.25 -15.13
N LEU A 112 -0.26 -33.71 -16.28
CA LEU A 112 -0.79 -35.06 -16.42
C LEU A 112 0.28 -36.15 -16.26
N GLY A 113 1.47 -35.92 -16.80
CA GLY A 113 2.60 -36.82 -16.67
C GLY A 113 3.06 -37.00 -15.22
N ILE A 114 3.17 -35.87 -14.48
CA ILE A 114 3.49 -35.90 -13.05
C ILE A 114 2.37 -36.59 -12.27
N GLN A 115 1.10 -36.32 -12.58
CA GLN A 115 -0.05 -36.92 -11.90
C GLN A 115 -0.05 -38.47 -12.01
N LYS A 116 0.46 -39.02 -13.11
CA LYS A 116 0.64 -40.46 -13.26
C LYS A 116 1.81 -41.06 -12.46
N GLN A 117 2.77 -40.23 -12.04
CA GLN A 117 3.99 -40.65 -11.36
C GLN A 117 3.93 -40.48 -9.84
N VAL A 118 3.04 -39.64 -9.32
CA VAL A 118 2.89 -39.39 -7.90
C VAL A 118 1.73 -40.18 -7.30
N PRO A 119 1.75 -40.45 -5.97
CA PRO A 119 0.64 -41.14 -5.30
C PRO A 119 -0.71 -40.40 -5.48
N GLU A 120 -1.82 -41.13 -5.61
CA GLU A 120 -3.15 -40.52 -5.79
C GLU A 120 -3.57 -39.54 -4.70
N ASN A 121 -3.07 -39.72 -3.49
CA ASN A 121 -3.34 -38.85 -2.36
C ASN A 121 -2.49 -37.56 -2.39
N GLU A 122 -1.49 -37.42 -3.27
CA GLU A 122 -0.65 -36.23 -3.40
C GLU A 122 -1.09 -35.40 -4.61
N PRO A 123 -1.75 -34.23 -4.40
CA PRO A 123 -2.32 -33.48 -5.50
C PRO A 123 -1.26 -32.78 -6.35
N VAL A 124 -1.44 -32.86 -7.68
CA VAL A 124 -0.74 -32.01 -8.65
C VAL A 124 -1.54 -30.74 -8.89
N ILE A 125 -0.93 -29.59 -8.77
CA ILE A 125 -1.57 -28.28 -8.82
C ILE A 125 -0.86 -27.41 -9.85
N LEU A 126 -1.55 -27.03 -10.92
CA LEU A 126 -1.07 -26.04 -11.87
C LEU A 126 -1.14 -24.65 -11.25
N VAL A 127 -0.02 -23.92 -11.24
CA VAL A 127 0.04 -22.52 -10.81
C VAL A 127 0.23 -21.62 -12.01
N SER A 128 -0.82 -20.88 -12.37
CA SER A 128 -0.80 -20.02 -13.56
C SER A 128 -1.61 -18.74 -13.37
N LYS A 129 -1.03 -17.59 -13.79
CA LYS A 129 -1.74 -16.30 -13.87
C LYS A 129 -2.73 -16.26 -15.07
N LYS A 130 -2.65 -17.19 -16.04
CA LYS A 130 -3.54 -17.27 -17.20
C LYS A 130 -4.83 -18.03 -16.84
N ALA A 131 -5.96 -17.32 -16.71
CA ALA A 131 -7.24 -17.89 -16.31
C ALA A 131 -7.72 -19.01 -17.27
N SER A 132 -7.58 -18.80 -18.59
CA SER A 132 -7.96 -19.81 -19.59
C SER A 132 -7.18 -21.12 -19.42
N LEU A 133 -5.88 -21.04 -19.09
CA LEU A 133 -5.07 -22.25 -18.87
C LEU A 133 -5.50 -22.99 -17.59
N ARG A 134 -5.84 -22.27 -16.52
CA ARG A 134 -6.38 -22.88 -15.29
C ARG A 134 -7.70 -23.61 -15.55
N LYS A 135 -8.63 -22.97 -16.27
CA LYS A 135 -9.92 -23.61 -16.61
C LYS A 135 -9.74 -24.86 -17.47
N LYS A 136 -8.79 -24.88 -18.39
CA LYS A 136 -8.46 -26.06 -19.19
C LYS A 136 -7.80 -27.17 -18.38
N ALA A 137 -6.97 -26.82 -17.42
CA ALA A 137 -6.42 -27.79 -16.46
C ALA A 137 -7.55 -28.45 -15.63
N GLU A 138 -8.50 -27.66 -15.12
CA GLU A 138 -9.68 -28.16 -14.41
C GLU A 138 -10.52 -29.13 -15.27
N MET A 139 -10.71 -28.83 -16.57
CA MET A 139 -11.39 -29.72 -17.51
C MET A 139 -10.67 -31.08 -17.70
N LEU A 140 -9.37 -31.12 -17.46
CA LEU A 140 -8.55 -32.35 -17.49
C LEU A 140 -8.41 -33.01 -16.12
N GLY A 141 -9.15 -32.57 -15.10
CA GLY A 141 -9.08 -33.10 -13.75
C GLY A 141 -7.84 -32.67 -12.96
N ILE A 142 -7.09 -31.67 -13.47
CA ILE A 142 -5.92 -31.11 -12.80
C ILE A 142 -6.39 -29.96 -11.91
N LYS A 143 -6.02 -29.98 -10.61
CA LYS A 143 -6.23 -28.83 -9.73
C LYS A 143 -5.42 -27.64 -10.23
N ALA A 144 -6.03 -26.44 -10.26
CA ALA A 144 -5.35 -25.25 -10.74
C ALA A 144 -5.61 -24.06 -9.83
N GLN A 145 -4.58 -23.26 -9.63
CA GLN A 145 -4.68 -22.03 -8.83
C GLN A 145 -3.84 -20.90 -9.46
N THR A 146 -4.18 -19.66 -9.10
CA THR A 146 -3.29 -18.54 -9.40
C THR A 146 -2.17 -18.48 -8.35
N PHE A 147 -1.06 -17.88 -8.72
CA PHE A 147 0.00 -17.59 -7.74
C PHE A 147 -0.47 -16.44 -6.85
N ARG A 148 -0.69 -16.73 -5.58
CA ARG A 148 -1.30 -15.80 -4.62
C ARG A 148 -0.32 -15.08 -3.69
N ASP A 149 0.96 -15.38 -3.78
CA ASP A 149 1.99 -14.84 -2.85
C ASP A 149 2.20 -13.32 -2.96
N GLU A 150 1.65 -12.72 -4.02
CA GLU A 150 1.62 -11.26 -4.21
C GLU A 150 0.30 -10.62 -3.75
N LEU A 151 -0.74 -11.42 -3.51
CA LEU A 151 -2.01 -10.90 -3.05
C LEU A 151 -1.98 -10.73 -1.54
N LEU A 152 -2.29 -9.55 -1.12
CA LEU A 152 -2.50 -9.22 0.28
C LEU A 152 -3.74 -9.94 0.83
N PRO A 153 -3.93 -10.00 2.14
CA PRO A 153 -5.18 -10.43 2.76
C PRO A 153 -6.39 -9.68 2.19
N GLU A 154 -7.58 -10.19 2.41
CA GLU A 154 -8.81 -9.45 2.10
C GLU A 154 -8.80 -8.10 2.82
N LEU A 155 -9.53 -7.10 2.31
CA LEU A 155 -9.45 -5.72 2.83
C LEU A 155 -9.75 -5.64 4.34
N ASN A 156 -10.73 -6.40 4.80
CA ASN A 156 -11.12 -6.49 6.21
C ASN A 156 -10.12 -7.21 7.12
N GLU A 157 -9.20 -7.98 6.54
CA GLU A 157 -8.13 -8.69 7.26
C GLU A 157 -6.78 -7.94 7.21
N GLN A 158 -6.71 -6.87 6.41
CA GLN A 158 -5.49 -6.06 6.29
C GLN A 158 -5.22 -5.30 7.59
N TYR A 159 -3.94 -5.08 7.87
CA TYR A 159 -3.50 -4.36 9.06
C TYR A 159 -4.12 -2.96 9.13
N SER A 160 -4.83 -2.70 10.23
CA SER A 160 -5.52 -1.43 10.44
C SER A 160 -4.67 -0.34 11.11
N GLY A 161 -3.57 -0.72 11.76
CA GLY A 161 -2.76 0.19 12.57
C GLY A 161 -3.39 0.57 13.92
N ARG A 162 -4.57 0.02 14.25
CA ARG A 162 -5.30 0.33 15.50
C ARG A 162 -6.02 -0.90 16.06
N LYS A 163 -6.22 -0.93 17.38
CA LYS A 163 -6.98 -1.98 18.08
C LYS A 163 -7.81 -1.37 19.21
N LEU A 164 -9.06 -1.86 19.36
CA LEU A 164 -9.93 -1.54 20.49
C LEU A 164 -9.69 -2.59 21.58
N LEU A 165 -9.29 -2.15 22.77
CA LEU A 165 -9.11 -3.01 23.93
C LEU A 165 -10.23 -2.75 24.97
N LYS A 166 -11.04 -3.76 25.22
CA LYS A 166 -12.03 -3.74 26.30
C LYS A 166 -11.36 -4.18 27.60
N VAL A 167 -11.23 -3.30 28.56
CA VAL A 167 -10.52 -3.53 29.83
C VAL A 167 -11.34 -3.02 31.01
N SER A 168 -10.98 -3.38 32.24
CA SER A 168 -11.65 -2.83 33.44
C SER A 168 -11.39 -1.32 33.57
N ASP A 169 -12.36 -0.61 34.16
CA ASP A 169 -12.25 0.84 34.41
C ASP A 169 -11.02 1.19 35.25
N GLU A 170 -10.62 0.30 36.16
CA GLU A 170 -9.40 0.44 36.97
C GLU A 170 -8.14 0.52 36.10
N LYS A 171 -8.04 -0.31 35.03
CA LYS A 171 -6.92 -0.30 34.09
C LYS A 171 -6.92 0.97 33.26
N VAL A 172 -8.09 1.46 32.83
CA VAL A 172 -8.20 2.75 32.12
C VAL A 172 -7.76 3.88 33.02
N LYS A 173 -8.20 3.90 34.28
CA LYS A 173 -7.81 4.89 35.31
C LYS A 173 -6.29 4.85 35.54
N LYS A 174 -5.73 3.67 35.79
CA LYS A 174 -4.27 3.46 35.95
C LYS A 174 -3.48 4.00 34.76
N PHE A 175 -3.95 3.74 33.53
CA PHE A 175 -3.31 4.25 32.33
C PHE A 175 -3.36 5.79 32.25
N ARG A 176 -4.52 6.40 32.57
CA ARG A 176 -4.67 7.87 32.56
C ARG A 176 -3.75 8.55 33.59
N GLU A 177 -3.64 7.98 34.79
CA GLU A 177 -2.84 8.51 35.90
C GLU A 177 -1.33 8.36 35.61
N ASN A 178 -0.90 7.19 35.14
CA ASN A 178 0.52 6.89 34.94
C ASN A 178 1.04 7.31 33.55
N GLY A 179 0.14 7.59 32.60
CA GLY A 179 0.49 7.89 31.21
C GLY A 179 0.99 6.70 30.40
N LYS A 180 1.09 5.51 31.02
CA LYS A 180 1.53 4.25 30.39
C LYS A 180 1.06 3.02 31.14
N ILE A 181 1.00 1.88 30.44
CA ILE A 181 0.68 0.57 30.98
C ILE A 181 1.37 -0.54 30.18
N ALA A 182 1.84 -1.59 30.83
CA ALA A 182 2.46 -2.72 30.14
C ALA A 182 1.42 -3.46 29.28
N ILE A 183 1.78 -3.88 28.07
CA ILE A 183 0.87 -4.62 27.17
C ILE A 183 0.37 -5.88 27.86
N THR A 184 1.22 -6.60 28.56
CA THR A 184 0.92 -7.83 29.29
C THR A 184 -0.13 -7.66 30.41
N GLU A 185 -0.37 -6.44 30.88
CA GLU A 185 -1.44 -6.17 31.86
C GLU A 185 -2.83 -6.07 31.23
N VAL A 186 -2.93 -5.78 29.93
CA VAL A 186 -4.18 -5.42 29.25
C VAL A 186 -4.53 -6.34 28.07
N VAL A 187 -3.60 -7.15 27.61
CA VAL A 187 -3.76 -8.07 26.48
C VAL A 187 -3.46 -9.49 26.96
N ALA A 188 -4.25 -10.47 26.51
CA ALA A 188 -4.01 -11.88 26.78
C ALA A 188 -2.74 -12.37 26.07
N GLU A 189 -2.12 -13.42 26.62
CA GLU A 189 -0.84 -13.94 26.11
C GLU A 189 -0.93 -14.37 24.64
N GLU A 190 -2.04 -14.96 24.25
CA GLU A 190 -2.31 -15.42 22.88
C GLU A 190 -2.38 -14.28 21.87
N GLU A 191 -2.79 -13.08 22.30
CA GLU A 191 -2.93 -11.90 21.44
C GLU A 191 -1.68 -10.99 21.41
N LEU A 192 -0.65 -11.27 22.22
CA LEU A 192 0.56 -10.45 22.31
C LEU A 192 1.28 -10.35 20.95
N SER A 193 1.25 -11.40 20.14
CA SER A 193 1.85 -11.44 18.80
C SER A 193 1.20 -10.49 17.80
N GLU A 194 -0.01 -10.01 18.08
CA GLU A 194 -0.75 -9.05 17.26
C GLU A 194 -0.52 -7.59 17.69
N MET A 195 0.21 -7.38 18.80
CA MET A 195 0.50 -6.04 19.32
C MET A 195 1.77 -5.47 18.65
N TYR A 196 1.59 -4.88 17.49
CA TYR A 196 2.69 -4.33 16.72
C TYR A 196 3.17 -2.98 17.26
N GLU A 197 4.48 -2.71 17.12
CA GLU A 197 5.06 -1.40 17.43
C GLU A 197 4.32 -0.29 16.66
N ASN A 198 4.08 0.84 17.31
CA ASN A 198 3.32 2.00 16.82
C ASN A 198 1.82 1.77 16.56
N MET A 199 1.25 0.61 16.91
CA MET A 199 -0.20 0.39 16.86
C MET A 199 -0.92 1.35 17.79
N PHE A 200 -1.97 2.01 17.31
CA PHE A 200 -2.83 2.87 18.12
C PHE A 200 -3.86 2.07 18.88
N ILE A 201 -4.09 2.43 20.11
CA ILE A 201 -4.98 1.72 21.04
C ILE A 201 -6.09 2.64 21.52
N GLU A 202 -7.31 2.12 21.41
CA GLU A 202 -8.49 2.69 22.04
C GLU A 202 -8.85 1.81 23.25
N PHE A 203 -8.71 2.34 24.45
CA PHE A 203 -9.22 1.66 25.64
C PHE A 203 -10.70 1.98 25.82
N LYS A 204 -11.50 0.95 26.09
CA LYS A 204 -12.91 1.05 26.45
C LYS A 204 -13.15 0.32 27.76
N GLY A 205 -13.44 1.08 28.81
CA GLY A 205 -13.89 0.57 30.09
C GLY A 205 -15.36 0.09 30.05
N PHE A 206 -15.78 -0.60 31.10
CA PHE A 206 -17.16 -1.10 31.20
C PHE A 206 -18.19 0.03 31.45
N ASN A 207 -17.79 1.09 32.16
CA ASN A 207 -18.64 2.23 32.51
C ASN A 207 -18.41 3.47 31.63
N TRP A 208 -18.14 3.28 30.31
CA TRP A 208 -17.91 4.35 29.33
C TRP A 208 -16.64 5.15 29.55
N ASP A 209 -15.67 4.64 30.30
CA ASP A 209 -14.35 5.21 30.40
C ASP A 209 -13.53 4.93 29.13
N TRP A 210 -12.93 5.96 28.57
CA TRP A 210 -12.14 5.86 27.35
C TRP A 210 -10.76 6.47 27.55
N ALA A 211 -9.75 5.89 26.91
CA ALA A 211 -8.43 6.48 26.81
C ALA A 211 -7.77 6.08 25.47
N LEU A 212 -6.89 6.92 25.01
CA LEU A 212 -6.16 6.70 23.74
C LEU A 212 -4.68 6.53 24.05
N GLY A 213 -4.05 5.58 23.35
CA GLY A 213 -2.63 5.31 23.51
C GLY A 213 -2.00 4.75 22.23
N ARG A 214 -0.71 4.50 22.31
CA ARG A 214 0.07 3.90 21.24
C ARG A 214 1.07 2.89 21.82
N VAL A 215 1.25 1.78 21.16
CA VAL A 215 2.28 0.77 21.49
C VAL A 215 3.68 1.34 21.26
N LYS A 216 4.52 1.27 22.28
CA LYS A 216 5.93 1.69 22.23
C LYS A 216 6.77 0.81 23.16
N GLY A 217 7.66 0.00 22.60
CA GLY A 217 8.63 -0.76 23.38
C GLY A 217 8.05 -1.73 24.42
N GLY A 218 6.92 -2.40 24.13
CA GLY A 218 6.24 -3.33 25.05
C GLY A 218 5.29 -2.68 26.06
N GLU A 219 5.13 -1.37 26.02
CA GLU A 219 4.14 -0.60 26.77
C GLU A 219 3.13 0.08 25.82
N ILE A 220 1.96 0.41 26.33
CA ILE A 220 1.05 1.34 25.68
C ILE A 220 1.24 2.68 26.37
N VAL A 221 1.59 3.72 25.61
CA VAL A 221 1.86 5.08 26.10
C VAL A 221 0.75 6.04 25.69
N LYS A 222 0.48 7.06 26.50
CA LYS A 222 -0.50 8.10 26.19
C LYS A 222 -0.08 8.89 24.95
N LEU A 223 -1.04 9.37 24.17
CA LEU A 223 -0.79 10.25 23.02
C LEU A 223 -0.25 11.60 23.52
N GLN A 224 0.74 12.11 22.81
CA GLN A 224 1.37 13.38 23.11
C GLN A 224 0.54 14.56 22.58
N TYR A 225 -0.16 14.36 21.46
CA TYR A 225 -0.90 15.41 20.75
C TYR A 225 -2.42 15.20 20.79
N GLU A 226 -2.97 14.43 21.75
CA GLU A 226 -4.40 14.09 21.81
C GLU A 226 -5.34 15.31 21.75
N ASN A 227 -4.95 16.42 22.38
CA ASN A 227 -5.72 17.66 22.47
C ASN A 227 -5.10 18.80 21.65
N TYR A 228 -4.20 18.48 20.73
CA TYR A 228 -3.57 19.47 19.89
C TYR A 228 -4.44 19.79 18.66
N HIS A 229 -4.47 21.07 18.28
CA HIS A 229 -5.28 21.58 17.17
C HIS A 229 -4.38 22.20 16.11
N PRO A 230 -3.75 21.38 15.25
CA PRO A 230 -2.81 21.88 14.25
C PRO A 230 -3.50 22.84 13.29
N TYR A 231 -2.89 23.99 13.07
CA TYR A 231 -3.41 25.04 12.20
C TYR A 231 -4.87 25.45 12.53
N GLY A 232 -5.27 25.34 13.82
CA GLY A 232 -6.62 25.63 14.31
C GLY A 232 -7.66 24.53 14.02
N VAL A 233 -7.26 23.37 13.52
CA VAL A 233 -8.19 22.28 13.19
C VAL A 233 -8.47 21.41 14.41
N ILE A 234 -9.75 21.31 14.77
CA ILE A 234 -10.24 20.48 15.88
C ILE A 234 -10.57 19.08 15.37
N PRO A 235 -9.95 18.01 15.91
CA PRO A 235 -10.29 16.64 15.53
C PRO A 235 -11.71 16.26 15.97
N LYS A 236 -12.47 15.60 15.10
CA LYS A 236 -13.87 15.23 15.31
C LYS A 236 -14.07 13.81 15.85
N ASN A 237 -13.06 12.96 15.76
CA ASN A 237 -13.09 11.55 16.18
C ASN A 237 -11.71 11.04 16.56
N ASN A 238 -11.62 9.82 17.10
CA ASN A 238 -10.38 9.22 17.57
C ASN A 238 -9.38 8.96 16.44
N GLY A 239 -9.85 8.56 15.26
CA GLY A 239 -8.97 8.37 14.11
C GLY A 239 -8.26 9.65 13.71
N GLN A 240 -8.92 10.81 13.74
CA GLN A 240 -8.29 12.10 13.50
C GLN A 240 -7.29 12.48 14.57
N LYS A 241 -7.52 12.15 15.85
CA LYS A 241 -6.53 12.32 16.93
C LYS A 241 -5.28 11.46 16.68
N PHE A 242 -5.46 10.21 16.25
CA PHE A 242 -4.36 9.33 15.87
C PHE A 242 -3.59 9.88 14.65
N MET A 243 -4.30 10.43 13.66
CA MET A 243 -3.63 11.10 12.53
C MET A 243 -2.77 12.27 12.99
N ILE A 244 -3.28 13.14 13.88
CA ILE A 244 -2.52 14.26 14.44
C ILE A 244 -1.27 13.75 15.16
N GLU A 245 -1.40 12.73 16.01
CA GLU A 245 -0.28 12.12 16.73
C GLU A 245 0.81 11.64 15.75
N ALA A 246 0.42 10.89 14.71
CA ALA A 246 1.37 10.37 13.72
C ALA A 246 2.02 11.47 12.88
N LEU A 247 1.27 12.51 12.49
CA LEU A 247 1.76 13.60 11.66
C LEU A 247 2.69 14.56 12.44
N MET A 248 2.35 14.85 13.70
CA MET A 248 3.14 15.74 14.58
C MET A 248 4.41 15.07 15.10
N ALA A 249 4.47 13.73 15.15
CA ALA A 249 5.67 13.01 15.54
C ALA A 249 6.86 13.43 14.66
N ASP A 250 8.05 13.49 15.24
CA ASP A 250 9.27 13.90 14.53
C ASP A 250 9.60 12.90 13.39
N PHE A 251 10.23 13.39 12.32
CA PHE A 251 10.66 12.56 11.19
C PHE A 251 11.61 11.42 11.59
N LYS A 252 12.32 11.55 12.73
CA LYS A 252 13.18 10.49 13.27
C LYS A 252 12.37 9.32 13.86
N GLU A 253 11.19 9.61 14.40
CA GLU A 253 10.30 8.58 14.95
C GLU A 253 9.33 8.04 13.88
N ALA A 254 8.74 8.92 13.08
CA ALA A 254 7.74 8.60 12.07
C ALA A 254 8.10 9.16 10.68
N PRO A 255 9.19 8.71 10.05
CA PRO A 255 9.54 9.15 8.70
C PRO A 255 8.54 8.69 7.64
N LEU A 256 7.82 7.61 7.87
CA LEU A 256 6.74 7.11 7.01
C LEU A 256 5.43 7.06 7.79
N VAL A 257 4.39 7.68 7.24
CA VAL A 257 3.03 7.66 7.76
C VAL A 257 2.08 7.15 6.67
N ILE A 258 1.19 6.21 7.01
CA ILE A 258 0.22 5.65 6.06
C ILE A 258 -1.19 5.82 6.61
N PHE A 259 -2.06 6.49 5.86
CA PHE A 259 -3.47 6.62 6.20
C PHE A 259 -4.34 5.97 5.12
N LYS A 260 -5.07 4.94 5.52
CA LYS A 260 -6.06 4.24 4.70
C LYS A 260 -7.47 4.58 5.17
N GLY A 261 -8.44 4.38 4.30
CA GLY A 261 -9.85 4.39 4.65
C GLY A 261 -10.72 5.24 3.74
N PRO A 262 -12.04 5.26 3.98
CA PRO A 262 -13.01 5.81 3.07
C PRO A 262 -12.83 7.31 2.85
N ALA A 263 -13.31 7.77 1.71
CA ALA A 263 -13.32 9.19 1.39
C ALA A 263 -14.18 9.97 2.42
N GLY A 264 -13.77 11.21 2.71
CA GLY A 264 -14.46 12.06 3.69
C GLY A 264 -14.01 11.88 5.14
N THR A 265 -12.99 11.07 5.42
CA THR A 265 -12.39 10.95 6.76
C THR A 265 -11.34 12.04 7.06
N ALA A 266 -11.19 13.01 6.16
CA ALA A 266 -10.31 14.17 6.25
C ALA A 266 -8.80 13.87 6.19
N LYS A 267 -8.36 12.77 5.57
CA LYS A 267 -6.95 12.37 5.47
C LYS A 267 -6.08 13.49 4.88
N THR A 268 -6.42 13.95 3.69
CA THR A 268 -5.67 15.01 2.97
C THR A 268 -5.73 16.34 3.73
N PHE A 269 -6.91 16.71 4.25
CA PHE A 269 -7.12 17.94 5.01
C PHE A 269 -6.26 17.99 6.28
N MET A 270 -6.25 16.91 7.09
CA MET A 270 -5.44 16.82 8.30
C MET A 270 -3.94 16.82 8.01
N SER A 271 -3.54 16.13 6.93
CA SER A 271 -2.13 16.09 6.51
C SER A 271 -1.63 17.47 6.06
N LEU A 272 -2.47 18.25 5.38
CA LEU A 272 -2.17 19.62 5.00
C LEU A 272 -2.13 20.56 6.22
N ALA A 273 -3.11 20.45 7.14
CA ALA A 273 -3.15 21.28 8.34
C ALA A 273 -1.87 21.12 9.19
N VAL A 274 -1.46 19.87 9.42
CA VAL A 274 -0.22 19.60 10.16
C VAL A 274 1.02 20.01 9.35
N GLY A 275 1.03 19.77 8.04
CA GLY A 275 2.14 20.19 7.18
C GLY A 275 2.37 21.70 7.21
N LEU A 276 1.31 22.50 7.05
CA LEU A 276 1.36 23.97 7.13
C LEU A 276 1.81 24.44 8.52
N GLU A 277 1.30 23.83 9.59
CA GLU A 277 1.75 24.10 10.96
C GLU A 277 3.26 23.88 11.14
N LEU A 278 3.76 22.73 10.65
CA LEU A 278 5.16 22.35 10.81
C LEU A 278 6.10 23.21 9.96
N VAL A 279 5.67 23.62 8.76
CA VAL A 279 6.47 24.45 7.85
C VAL A 279 6.41 25.91 8.22
N GLN A 280 5.22 26.49 8.37
CA GLN A 280 5.06 27.94 8.55
C GLN A 280 5.26 28.39 10.00
N GLU A 281 4.85 27.59 10.97
CA GLU A 281 4.87 27.99 12.38
C GLU A 281 6.04 27.41 13.18
N LYS A 282 6.55 26.25 12.76
CA LYS A 282 7.65 25.56 13.48
C LYS A 282 8.94 25.48 12.69
N ASP A 283 8.97 25.96 11.46
CA ASP A 283 10.14 26.01 10.57
C ASP A 283 10.92 24.66 10.50
N LYS A 284 10.17 23.54 10.49
CA LYS A 284 10.76 22.20 10.59
C LYS A 284 11.22 21.61 9.27
N TYR A 285 10.64 22.04 8.15
CA TYR A 285 10.92 21.47 6.82
C TYR A 285 11.32 22.59 5.85
N PRO A 286 12.62 22.92 5.76
CA PRO A 286 13.09 24.05 4.94
C PRO A 286 12.75 23.93 3.46
N ASN A 287 12.61 22.70 2.93
CA ASN A 287 12.19 22.46 1.55
C ASN A 287 10.67 22.41 1.35
N LYS A 288 9.91 22.88 2.37
CA LYS A 288 8.46 23.06 2.30
C LYS A 288 7.66 21.77 2.19
N ILE A 289 6.41 21.87 1.73
CA ILE A 289 5.52 20.75 1.48
C ILE A 289 5.63 20.36 0.02
N LEU A 290 5.92 19.09 -0.25
CA LEU A 290 5.80 18.51 -1.58
C LEU A 290 4.52 17.68 -1.63
N ILE A 291 3.58 18.05 -2.51
CA ILE A 291 2.37 17.29 -2.72
C ILE A 291 2.36 16.65 -4.10
N SER A 292 1.95 15.40 -4.14
CA SER A 292 1.76 14.67 -5.38
C SER A 292 0.49 13.85 -5.30
N ARG A 293 -0.23 13.79 -6.40
CA ARG A 293 -1.40 12.93 -6.56
C ARG A 293 -1.15 11.95 -7.71
N SER A 294 -1.53 10.70 -7.51
CA SER A 294 -1.45 9.71 -8.58
C SER A 294 -2.44 10.08 -9.68
N PRO A 295 -2.01 10.14 -10.96
CA PRO A 295 -2.95 10.40 -12.05
C PRO A 295 -3.95 9.23 -12.14
N THR A 296 -5.24 9.57 -12.15
CA THR A 296 -6.33 8.65 -12.46
C THR A 296 -6.49 8.60 -13.98
N GLU A 297 -6.48 7.42 -14.57
CA GLU A 297 -6.66 7.24 -16.03
C GLU A 297 -8.13 7.38 -16.45
N THR A 298 -8.88 8.31 -15.89
CA THR A 298 -10.22 8.65 -16.40
C THR A 298 -10.12 9.69 -17.52
N GLY A 299 -9.63 9.29 -18.68
CA GLY A 299 -9.58 10.12 -19.89
C GLY A 299 -8.16 10.59 -20.23
N GLU A 300 -7.85 10.53 -21.50
CA GLU A 300 -6.68 11.01 -22.26
C GLU A 300 -5.30 10.98 -21.57
N LYS A 301 -4.41 10.21 -22.15
CA LYS A 301 -3.00 10.18 -21.76
C LYS A 301 -2.46 11.62 -21.74
N ILE A 302 -1.93 12.04 -20.60
CA ILE A 302 -1.33 13.36 -20.32
C ILE A 302 -0.22 13.77 -21.36
N GLY A 303 -0.01 12.98 -22.41
CA GLY A 303 1.13 13.08 -23.31
C GLY A 303 1.22 14.32 -24.20
N PHE A 304 0.15 15.04 -24.52
CA PHE A 304 0.16 16.09 -25.54
C PHE A 304 -0.72 17.32 -25.26
N LEU A 305 -1.09 17.61 -24.04
CA LEU A 305 -1.74 18.89 -23.73
C LEU A 305 -0.68 20.01 -23.78
N PRO A 306 -0.93 21.13 -24.50
CA PRO A 306 -0.06 22.30 -24.44
C PRO A 306 -0.16 22.93 -23.04
N GLY A 307 0.94 23.45 -22.51
CA GLY A 307 0.99 24.10 -21.19
C GLY A 307 2.16 23.60 -20.34
N THR A 308 2.38 24.25 -19.20
CA THR A 308 3.38 23.86 -18.20
C THR A 308 3.03 22.53 -17.53
N GLU A 309 3.95 21.90 -16.81
CA GLU A 309 3.68 20.68 -16.04
C GLU A 309 2.56 20.86 -15.03
N ILE A 310 2.48 22.03 -14.42
CA ILE A 310 1.48 22.37 -13.41
C ILE A 310 0.11 22.55 -14.06
N ASP A 311 0.01 23.11 -15.24
CA ASP A 311 -1.23 23.21 -16.00
C ASP A 311 -1.85 21.83 -16.25
N LYS A 312 -1.02 20.84 -16.47
CA LYS A 312 -1.44 19.45 -16.71
C LYS A 312 -1.91 18.73 -15.43
N ILE A 313 -1.36 19.13 -14.29
CA ILE A 313 -1.65 18.51 -12.98
C ILE A 313 -2.75 19.29 -12.24
N SER A 314 -2.90 20.58 -12.52
CA SER A 314 -3.84 21.49 -11.85
C SER A 314 -5.28 20.94 -11.69
N PRO A 315 -5.90 20.31 -12.71
CA PRO A 315 -7.23 19.72 -12.54
C PRO A 315 -7.33 18.68 -11.42
N TYR A 316 -6.25 17.91 -11.23
CA TYR A 316 -6.18 16.87 -10.20
C TYR A 316 -5.91 17.45 -8.80
N LEU A 317 -5.42 18.69 -8.72
CA LEU A 317 -5.05 19.35 -7.47
C LEU A 317 -6.16 20.29 -6.94
N ARG A 318 -7.27 20.49 -7.65
CA ARG A 318 -8.36 21.37 -7.23
C ARG A 318 -8.88 21.06 -5.83
N GLY A 319 -9.12 19.78 -5.50
CA GLY A 319 -9.55 19.39 -4.16
C GLY A 319 -8.53 19.71 -3.05
N ILE A 320 -7.25 19.77 -3.41
CA ILE A 320 -6.17 20.20 -2.50
C ILE A 320 -6.21 21.71 -2.32
N MET A 321 -6.40 22.48 -3.39
CA MET A 321 -6.56 23.94 -3.34
C MET A 321 -7.76 24.33 -2.48
N ASP A 322 -8.90 23.64 -2.63
CA ASP A 322 -10.08 23.86 -1.80
C ASP A 322 -9.79 23.61 -0.31
N ASN A 323 -9.05 22.54 0.01
CA ASN A 323 -8.64 22.24 1.38
C ASN A 323 -7.73 23.34 1.97
N ILE A 324 -6.76 23.83 1.20
CA ILE A 324 -5.85 24.90 1.64
C ILE A 324 -6.64 26.21 1.87
N THR A 325 -7.54 26.54 0.96
CA THR A 325 -8.43 27.72 1.10
C THR A 325 -9.26 27.62 2.37
N ALA A 326 -9.87 26.47 2.63
CA ALA A 326 -10.66 26.23 3.84
C ALA A 326 -9.81 26.32 5.14
N LEU A 327 -8.55 25.89 5.10
CA LEU A 327 -7.62 26.00 6.22
C LEU A 327 -7.24 27.46 6.51
N ASN A 328 -6.92 28.24 5.48
CA ASN A 328 -6.57 29.66 5.62
C ASN A 328 -7.76 30.48 6.17
N THR A 329 -8.98 30.22 5.69
CA THR A 329 -10.20 30.89 6.20
C THR A 329 -10.40 30.61 7.69
N LYS A 330 -10.23 29.37 8.14
CA LYS A 330 -10.35 29.01 9.57
C LYS A 330 -9.29 29.68 10.43
N LYS A 331 -8.06 29.81 9.95
CA LYS A 331 -7.00 30.50 10.67
C LYS A 331 -7.33 31.97 10.88
N ASP A 332 -7.88 32.64 9.87
CA ASP A 332 -8.30 34.04 9.96
C ASP A 332 -9.43 34.25 10.96
N GLU A 333 -10.40 33.34 11.02
CA GLU A 333 -11.50 33.36 12.00
C GLU A 333 -10.98 33.21 13.43
N THR A 334 -10.10 32.24 13.70
CA THR A 334 -9.51 32.02 15.04
C THR A 334 -8.60 33.20 15.47
N THR A 335 -7.95 33.86 14.54
CA THR A 335 -7.09 35.03 14.84
C THR A 335 -7.94 36.28 15.08
N SER A 336 -9.10 36.40 14.45
CA SER A 336 -10.03 37.54 14.64
C SER A 336 -10.78 37.50 15.97
N GLU A 337 -11.02 36.35 16.56
CA GLU A 337 -11.60 36.23 17.90
C GLU A 337 -10.63 36.68 19.02
N VAL A 338 -9.32 36.59 18.79
CA VAL A 338 -8.27 37.01 19.74
C VAL A 338 -7.86 38.47 19.55
N SER A 339 -8.14 39.10 18.42
CA SER A 339 -7.74 40.47 18.08
C SER A 339 -8.89 41.45 18.00
N ASN A 340 -9.61 41.68 19.09
CA ASN A 340 -10.47 42.86 19.24
C ASN A 340 -9.68 44.17 19.51
N PHE A 341 -8.44 44.25 19.04
CA PHE A 341 -7.67 45.50 19.06
C PHE A 341 -6.86 45.71 17.77
N LYS A 342 -7.28 46.77 17.05
CA LYS A 342 -6.66 47.39 15.89
C LYS A 342 -7.10 46.95 14.49
N LYS A 343 -8.31 47.40 14.08
CA LYS A 343 -8.60 47.73 12.68
C LYS A 343 -7.63 48.85 12.21
N ARG A 344 -6.60 48.49 11.49
CA ARG A 344 -5.99 49.40 10.51
C ARG A 344 -6.56 49.06 9.14
N LYS A 345 -7.43 49.96 8.65
CA LYS A 345 -7.79 50.04 7.25
C LYS A 345 -6.52 50.22 6.42
N ASN A 346 -6.11 49.23 5.72
CA ASN A 346 -5.27 49.39 4.54
C ASN A 346 -6.24 49.39 3.33
N ASN A 347 -6.52 50.60 2.84
CA ASN A 347 -7.02 50.82 1.51
C ASN A 347 -5.94 50.33 0.53
N PHE A 348 -6.09 49.16 0.01
CA PHE A 348 -5.55 48.80 -1.31
C PHE A 348 -6.69 48.77 -2.26
N GLY A 349 -6.57 49.63 -3.32
CA GLY A 349 -7.56 49.86 -4.33
C GLY A 349 -7.94 48.57 -5.05
N ASP A 350 -9.14 48.61 -5.64
CA ASP A 350 -9.62 47.71 -6.68
C ASP A 350 -8.56 47.60 -7.80
N SER A 351 -7.69 46.61 -7.72
CA SER A 351 -6.86 46.20 -8.82
C SER A 351 -7.37 44.80 -9.24
N GLU A 352 -7.96 44.81 -10.43
CA GLU A 352 -8.27 43.72 -11.36
C GLU A 352 -7.91 42.33 -10.82
N LYS A 353 -8.94 41.50 -10.64
CA LYS A 353 -8.75 40.04 -10.48
C LYS A 353 -7.90 39.55 -11.65
N PRO A 354 -6.73 38.97 -11.41
CA PRO A 354 -5.97 38.38 -12.50
C PRO A 354 -6.85 37.26 -13.07
N GLU A 355 -7.16 37.32 -14.32
CA GLU A 355 -8.08 36.43 -15.08
C GLU A 355 -7.49 35.02 -15.30
N PHE A 356 -6.29 34.74 -14.81
CA PHE A 356 -5.64 33.45 -14.77
C PHE A 356 -4.84 33.31 -13.46
N ASP A 357 -5.49 32.77 -12.43
CA ASP A 357 -4.73 32.28 -11.29
C ASP A 357 -3.98 31.01 -11.71
N ASP A 358 -2.73 31.17 -12.13
CA ASP A 358 -1.81 30.08 -12.39
C ASP A 358 -1.69 29.26 -11.08
N GLY A 359 -2.15 28.01 -11.10
CA GLY A 359 -2.13 27.13 -9.93
C GLY A 359 -0.75 27.08 -9.25
N THR A 360 0.34 27.35 -9.97
CA THR A 360 1.71 27.52 -9.47
C THR A 360 1.79 28.60 -8.41
N PHE A 361 1.27 29.80 -8.68
CA PHE A 361 1.31 30.92 -7.76
C PHE A 361 0.54 30.64 -6.47
N PHE A 362 -0.60 29.94 -6.57
CA PHE A 362 -1.39 29.55 -5.41
C PHE A 362 -0.60 28.60 -4.47
N PHE A 363 0.06 27.59 -5.01
CA PHE A 363 0.83 26.65 -4.21
C PHE A 363 2.09 27.29 -3.62
N GLU A 364 2.84 28.08 -4.39
CA GLU A 364 4.05 28.77 -3.91
C GLU A 364 3.75 29.73 -2.76
N ARG A 365 2.64 30.48 -2.85
CA ARG A 365 2.19 31.39 -1.79
C ARG A 365 1.89 30.66 -0.47
N ASN A 366 1.50 29.38 -0.54
CA ASN A 366 1.16 28.56 0.61
C ASN A 366 2.32 27.62 1.04
N ASP A 367 3.55 27.86 0.60
CA ASP A 367 4.71 27.01 0.90
C ASP A 367 4.57 25.55 0.47
N ILE A 368 3.87 25.34 -0.63
CA ILE A 368 3.60 24.01 -1.21
C ILE A 368 4.20 23.95 -2.61
N LYS A 369 4.80 22.82 -2.93
CA LYS A 369 5.23 22.45 -4.28
C LYS A 369 4.42 21.28 -4.77
N ALA A 370 3.77 21.43 -5.90
CA ALA A 370 3.01 20.35 -6.54
C ALA A 370 3.83 19.71 -7.66
N GLU A 371 4.02 18.40 -7.61
CA GLU A 371 4.77 17.64 -8.64
C GLU A 371 4.06 16.33 -8.97
N ALA A 372 4.18 15.86 -10.21
CA ALA A 372 3.72 14.53 -10.57
C ALA A 372 4.60 13.44 -9.91
N VAL A 373 4.00 12.32 -9.50
CA VAL A 373 4.70 11.17 -8.89
C VAL A 373 5.90 10.69 -9.72
N GLY A 374 5.82 10.80 -11.04
CA GLY A 374 6.91 10.44 -11.94
C GLY A 374 8.23 11.18 -11.69
N TYR A 375 8.17 12.44 -11.25
CA TYR A 375 9.34 13.29 -11.00
C TYR A 375 10.03 13.03 -9.65
N ILE A 376 9.35 12.36 -8.74
CA ILE A 376 9.94 11.85 -7.49
C ILE A 376 10.97 10.76 -7.78
N ARG A 377 10.84 10.06 -8.91
CA ARG A 377 11.78 9.02 -9.33
C ARG A 377 13.13 9.63 -9.73
N GLY A 378 14.20 8.99 -9.32
CA GLY A 378 15.58 9.34 -9.78
C GLY A 378 16.31 10.36 -8.90
N ARG A 379 15.68 10.97 -7.87
CA ARG A 379 16.34 11.87 -6.92
C ARG A 379 16.08 11.44 -5.48
N SER A 380 16.97 11.80 -4.56
CA SER A 380 16.70 11.72 -3.12
C SER A 380 16.08 13.05 -2.66
N ILE A 381 15.02 12.96 -1.86
CA ILE A 381 14.31 14.14 -1.34
C ILE A 381 14.62 14.25 0.15
N CYS A 382 15.26 15.34 0.54
CA CYS A 382 15.66 15.62 1.91
C CYS A 382 14.88 16.84 2.48
N ASP A 383 14.78 16.90 3.81
CA ASP A 383 14.26 18.06 4.55
C ASP A 383 12.88 18.55 4.07
N THR A 384 12.03 17.61 3.66
CA THR A 384 10.74 17.88 3.00
C THR A 384 9.60 17.14 3.69
N TYR A 385 8.43 17.78 3.78
CA TYR A 385 7.18 17.15 4.18
C TYR A 385 6.43 16.71 2.92
N ILE A 386 6.41 15.39 2.63
CA ILE A 386 5.87 14.84 1.36
C ILE A 386 4.49 14.24 1.60
N ILE A 387 3.51 14.63 0.80
CA ILE A 387 2.17 14.05 0.77
C ILE A 387 1.95 13.39 -0.59
N ILE A 388 1.69 12.08 -0.60
CA ILE A 388 1.23 11.36 -1.78
C ILE A 388 -0.24 11.00 -1.59
N ASP A 389 -1.09 11.68 -2.31
CA ASP A 389 -2.54 11.47 -2.28
C ASP A 389 -2.96 10.44 -3.34
N GLU A 390 -4.08 9.73 -3.12
CA GLU A 390 -4.60 8.64 -3.96
C GLU A 390 -3.56 7.53 -4.20
N ALA A 391 -2.78 7.19 -3.17
CA ALA A 391 -1.68 6.23 -3.27
C ALA A 391 -2.12 4.79 -3.58
N GLN A 392 -3.42 4.45 -3.44
CA GLN A 392 -3.98 3.17 -3.90
C GLN A 392 -3.90 3.01 -5.43
N ASN A 393 -3.81 4.12 -6.18
CA ASN A 393 -3.63 4.11 -7.62
C ASN A 393 -2.15 3.91 -8.05
N LEU A 394 -1.25 3.68 -7.11
CA LEU A 394 0.14 3.31 -7.38
C LEU A 394 0.32 1.79 -7.28
N SER A 395 1.15 1.24 -8.14
CA SER A 395 1.56 -0.17 -8.04
C SER A 395 2.53 -0.39 -6.86
N PRO A 396 2.69 -1.63 -6.36
CA PRO A 396 3.69 -1.98 -5.36
C PRO A 396 5.12 -1.54 -5.71
N VAL A 397 5.48 -1.58 -7.00
CA VAL A 397 6.81 -1.16 -7.48
C VAL A 397 6.97 0.36 -7.40
N GLU A 398 5.93 1.11 -7.75
CA GLU A 398 5.94 2.58 -7.69
C GLU A 398 6.06 3.06 -6.25
N ILE A 399 5.27 2.52 -5.32
CA ILE A 399 5.36 2.84 -3.89
C ILE A 399 6.73 2.53 -3.32
N LYS A 400 7.28 1.34 -3.62
CA LYS A 400 8.64 0.97 -3.20
C LYS A 400 9.67 1.98 -3.69
N THR A 401 9.54 2.41 -4.94
CA THR A 401 10.44 3.40 -5.54
C THR A 401 10.35 4.74 -4.80
N ILE A 402 9.16 5.20 -4.42
CA ILE A 402 8.95 6.45 -3.67
C ILE A 402 9.56 6.34 -2.27
N ILE A 403 9.21 5.31 -1.50
CA ILE A 403 9.69 5.12 -0.12
C ILE A 403 11.22 5.09 -0.06
N THR A 404 11.87 4.46 -1.04
CA THR A 404 13.35 4.37 -1.09
C THR A 404 14.03 5.67 -1.53
N ARG A 405 13.30 6.74 -1.84
CA ARG A 405 13.81 8.07 -2.19
C ARG A 405 13.73 9.07 -1.05
N VAL A 406 13.10 8.69 0.05
CA VAL A 406 13.03 9.50 1.26
C VAL A 406 14.42 9.64 1.85
N GLY A 407 14.92 10.88 1.85
CA GLY A 407 16.23 11.24 2.40
C GLY A 407 16.13 11.73 3.84
N THR A 408 17.27 12.16 4.38
CA THR A 408 17.36 12.69 5.74
C THR A 408 16.44 13.90 5.91
N GLY A 409 15.86 14.08 7.09
CA GLY A 409 15.00 15.22 7.41
C GLY A 409 13.61 15.17 6.79
N THR A 410 13.27 14.12 6.03
CA THR A 410 12.02 14.04 5.29
C THR A 410 10.99 13.17 6.01
N LYS A 411 9.74 13.61 5.95
CA LYS A 411 8.56 12.83 6.35
C LYS A 411 7.69 12.54 5.13
N LEU A 412 7.41 11.27 4.88
CA LEU A 412 6.55 10.80 3.78
C LEU A 412 5.19 10.37 4.32
N ILE A 413 4.14 10.92 3.76
CA ILE A 413 2.76 10.61 4.08
C ILE A 413 2.09 9.98 2.84
N LEU A 414 1.58 8.76 2.97
CA LEU A 414 0.82 8.05 1.95
C LEU A 414 -0.65 8.05 2.34
N LEU A 415 -1.51 8.57 1.47
CA LEU A 415 -2.95 8.70 1.70
C LEU A 415 -3.72 7.94 0.63
N GLY A 416 -4.84 7.32 0.99
CA GLY A 416 -5.73 6.77 -0.01
C GLY A 416 -6.85 5.88 0.56
N ASP A 417 -7.67 5.41 -0.36
CA ASP A 417 -8.78 4.49 -0.10
C ASP A 417 -8.59 3.22 -0.94
N PRO A 418 -8.20 2.09 -0.34
CA PRO A 418 -8.02 0.84 -1.08
C PRO A 418 -9.29 0.30 -1.77
N ALA A 419 -10.48 0.78 -1.39
CA ALA A 419 -11.73 0.43 -2.05
C ALA A 419 -12.01 1.28 -3.31
N GLN A 420 -11.30 2.41 -3.51
CA GLN A 420 -11.48 3.34 -4.62
C GLN A 420 -10.27 3.33 -5.55
N ILE A 421 -10.14 2.27 -6.34
CA ILE A 421 -9.03 2.08 -7.28
C ILE A 421 -9.52 2.36 -8.69
N ASP A 422 -8.90 3.34 -9.37
CA ASP A 422 -9.25 3.73 -10.74
C ASP A 422 -8.45 2.95 -11.80
N ARG A 423 -7.29 2.43 -11.44
CA ARG A 423 -6.41 1.71 -12.38
C ARG A 423 -6.84 0.26 -12.58
N PRO A 424 -7.19 -0.16 -13.81
CA PRO A 424 -7.76 -1.50 -14.09
C PRO A 424 -6.84 -2.67 -13.74
N GLU A 425 -5.52 -2.44 -13.67
CA GLU A 425 -4.54 -3.49 -13.34
C GLU A 425 -4.32 -3.67 -11.84
N LEU A 426 -4.89 -2.80 -11.01
CA LEU A 426 -4.81 -2.85 -9.56
C LEU A 426 -6.15 -3.28 -8.95
N ASP A 427 -6.10 -3.80 -7.74
CA ASP A 427 -7.24 -4.15 -6.92
C ASP A 427 -6.93 -3.96 -5.42
N GLU A 428 -7.89 -4.18 -4.54
CA GLU A 428 -7.76 -4.04 -3.08
C GLU A 428 -6.60 -4.85 -2.48
N ARG A 429 -6.22 -5.94 -3.13
CA ARG A 429 -5.17 -6.88 -2.72
C ARG A 429 -3.87 -6.73 -3.49
N ASN A 430 -3.82 -5.84 -4.47
CA ASN A 430 -2.67 -5.63 -5.34
C ASN A 430 -2.50 -4.16 -5.68
N ASN A 431 -2.51 -3.30 -4.69
CA ASN A 431 -2.21 -1.87 -4.83
C ASN A 431 -1.05 -1.46 -3.93
N GLY A 432 -0.39 -0.38 -4.28
CA GLY A 432 0.81 0.07 -3.59
C GLY A 432 0.58 0.50 -2.15
N LEU A 433 -0.56 1.14 -1.84
CA LEU A 433 -0.88 1.61 -0.49
C LEU A 433 -1.07 0.45 0.48
N SER A 434 -1.92 -0.53 0.14
CA SER A 434 -2.13 -1.74 0.92
C SER A 434 -0.84 -2.56 1.03
N TYR A 435 -0.07 -2.66 -0.07
CA TYR A 435 1.22 -3.35 -0.07
C TYR A 435 2.21 -2.72 0.92
N ALA A 436 2.37 -1.40 0.91
CA ALA A 436 3.25 -0.72 1.86
C ALA A 436 2.76 -0.91 3.30
N SER A 437 1.45 -0.78 3.54
CA SER A 437 0.83 -0.97 4.85
C SER A 437 1.15 -2.35 5.44
N GLU A 438 0.92 -3.43 4.67
CA GLU A 438 1.15 -4.81 5.15
C GLU A 438 2.65 -5.13 5.33
N ARG A 439 3.51 -4.61 4.45
CA ARG A 439 4.95 -4.90 4.52
C ARG A 439 5.70 -4.08 5.57
N MET A 440 5.16 -2.94 5.97
CA MET A 440 5.74 -2.04 6.96
C MET A 440 5.05 -2.12 8.33
N LYS A 441 4.11 -3.06 8.54
CA LYS A 441 3.46 -3.24 9.83
C LYS A 441 4.47 -3.64 10.91
N GLY A 442 4.39 -2.96 12.06
CA GLY A 442 5.31 -3.18 13.17
C GLY A 442 6.71 -2.60 13.02
N GLU A 443 7.03 -1.98 11.87
CA GLU A 443 8.29 -1.27 11.70
C GLU A 443 8.32 0.01 12.53
N LYS A 444 9.42 0.22 13.26
CA LYS A 444 9.60 1.38 14.16
C LYS A 444 9.48 2.72 13.44
N THR A 445 9.84 2.74 12.15
CA THR A 445 9.85 3.94 11.30
C THR A 445 8.54 4.15 10.54
N CYS A 446 7.51 3.32 10.76
CA CYS A 446 6.24 3.41 10.05
C CYS A 446 5.07 3.47 11.02
N TRP A 447 4.31 4.57 10.96
CA TRP A 447 3.06 4.72 11.72
C TRP A 447 1.89 4.71 10.76
N GLN A 448 0.84 3.96 11.09
CA GLN A 448 -0.27 3.79 10.16
C GLN A 448 -1.62 3.67 10.85
N ILE A 449 -2.64 4.18 10.19
CA ILE A 449 -4.03 4.17 10.67
C ILE A 449 -4.96 3.89 9.49
N THR A 450 -5.90 2.97 9.72
CA THR A 450 -7.05 2.80 8.83
C THR A 450 -8.26 3.47 9.50
N MET A 451 -8.84 4.44 8.81
CA MET A 451 -10.07 5.10 9.20
C MET A 451 -11.27 4.20 8.90
N THR A 452 -12.31 4.31 9.71
CA THR A 452 -13.57 3.56 9.54
C THR A 452 -14.65 4.43 8.87
N ASP A 453 -15.70 3.80 8.35
CA ASP A 453 -16.82 4.52 7.73
C ASP A 453 -17.53 5.47 8.70
N ASP A 454 -17.64 5.10 9.98
CA ASP A 454 -18.24 5.93 11.03
C ASP A 454 -17.45 7.22 11.29
N GLU A 455 -16.17 7.26 10.96
CA GLU A 455 -15.28 8.41 11.10
C GLU A 455 -15.35 9.39 9.92
N SER A 456 -16.18 9.08 8.91
CA SER A 456 -16.43 10.00 7.81
C SER A 456 -17.21 11.23 8.29
N VAL A 457 -16.72 12.42 7.94
CA VAL A 457 -17.33 13.71 8.27
C VAL A 457 -18.17 14.29 7.12
N ARG A 458 -18.55 13.44 6.16
CA ARG A 458 -19.42 13.80 5.02
C ARG A 458 -20.86 14.06 5.47
N SER A 459 -21.62 14.70 4.58
CA SER A 459 -23.08 14.84 4.75
C SER A 459 -23.76 13.47 4.83
N GLU A 460 -24.91 13.42 5.48
CA GLU A 460 -25.70 12.18 5.61
C GLU A 460 -26.05 11.58 4.24
N LEU A 461 -26.37 12.42 3.24
CA LEU A 461 -26.60 11.97 1.87
C LEU A 461 -25.39 11.26 1.28
N ALA A 462 -24.19 11.84 1.43
CA ALA A 462 -22.97 11.26 0.88
C ALA A 462 -22.57 9.95 1.58
N LYS A 463 -22.84 9.83 2.89
CA LYS A 463 -22.64 8.57 3.63
C LYS A 463 -23.58 7.48 3.14
N ARG A 464 -24.88 7.79 3.00
CA ARG A 464 -25.86 6.81 2.52
C ARG A 464 -25.60 6.40 1.08
N ALA A 465 -25.22 7.34 0.22
CA ALA A 465 -24.89 7.03 -1.18
C ALA A 465 -23.69 6.08 -1.28
N SER A 466 -22.63 6.28 -0.51
CA SER A 466 -21.45 5.39 -0.50
C SER A 466 -21.72 3.98 0.02
N MET A 467 -22.83 3.77 0.75
CA MET A 467 -23.24 2.43 1.22
C MET A 467 -24.21 1.72 0.27
N LEU A 468 -24.89 2.46 -0.59
CA LEU A 468 -25.97 1.93 -1.43
C LEU A 468 -25.60 1.79 -2.91
N LEU A 469 -24.62 2.53 -3.37
CA LEU A 469 -24.11 2.57 -4.74
C LEU A 469 -22.71 1.96 -4.86
#